data_b5df1e6d845b40a1f35012b0e9042503
#
_entry.id   b5df1e6d845b40a1f35012b0e9042503
#
_cell.length_a   1.000
_cell.length_b   1.000
_cell.length_c   1.000
_cell.angle_alpha   90.00
_cell.angle_beta   90.00
_cell.angle_gamma   90.00
#
_symmetry.space_group_name_H-M   'P 1'
#
loop_
_entity.id
_entity.type
_entity.pdbx_description
1 polymer ?
#
loop_
_entity_poly.entity_id
_entity_poly.type
_entity_poly.pdbx_seq_one_letter_code
_entity_poly.pdbx_strand_id
1 'polypeptide(L)'
;MNFRAKVGLSSLTVFCALVLLAVATHTPAGPGKLLATGNTEIARFAHSATLLANGKVLIAGGMEKNGVWLDSAELYDPSTGRFSPTGKMHAQRAGATATLLPNGKVLVAGGNAGAGKSLASAEIYDPASHSFFATGDLNSPRGHAIAILLKTGKVLVAGGNAAGDDEELASAEIYDPATGRFIPTGNMHSPRSYFTAVALKDGRVLVAGGLSGGQYPYHKVEATAEIYDPGTGRFTQVGSMSVPRFKQGAALLPDGKVLIAGGSNEDGRQSIYSSTEIFDPQADRFTFGPRMNFQRYKLLSGVVALKDGRILLGGGAEQPEIYDPARTVFVPVNNADPLDGFLFSTATLLEDGRVLLVDGYGHNPGAGAVNQTMVWKP
;
A
#
# COMPACT_ATOMS: atom_id res chain seq x y z
N MET A 1 -43.52 60.21 65.11
CA MET A 1 -42.25 60.36 64.39
C MET A 1 -42.08 59.16 63.47
N ASN A 2 -42.35 59.37 62.17
CA ASN A 2 -42.32 58.28 61.16
C ASN A 2 -40.97 58.26 60.48
N PHE A 3 -40.31 57.15 60.54
CA PHE A 3 -39.15 56.82 59.63
C PHE A 3 -39.54 55.76 58.64
N ARG A 4 -39.68 56.16 57.38
CA ARG A 4 -39.83 55.24 56.25
C ARG A 4 -38.44 54.84 55.75
N ALA A 5 -38.10 53.55 55.79
CA ALA A 5 -36.94 52.99 55.12
C ALA A 5 -37.30 52.69 53.67
N LYS A 6 -36.54 53.26 52.73
CA LYS A 6 -36.59 52.92 51.31
C LYS A 6 -35.70 51.66 51.06
N VAL A 7 -36.30 50.58 50.57
CA VAL A 7 -35.58 49.43 50.05
C VAL A 7 -35.34 49.70 48.60
N GLY A 8 -34.07 49.80 48.21
CA GLY A 8 -33.66 49.89 46.80
C GLY A 8 -33.51 48.50 46.24
N LEU A 9 -34.28 48.17 45.21
CA LEU A 9 -34.06 46.98 44.39
C LEU A 9 -32.91 47.26 43.41
N SER A 10 -31.78 46.58 43.57
CA SER A 10 -30.75 46.50 42.56
C SER A 10 -31.08 45.34 41.60
N SER A 11 -31.42 45.65 40.35
CA SER A 11 -31.60 44.66 39.27
C SER A 11 -30.24 44.12 38.83
N LEU A 12 -30.00 42.84 39.15
CA LEU A 12 -28.87 42.08 38.65
C LEU A 12 -29.19 41.57 37.24
N THR A 13 -28.68 42.26 36.23
CA THR A 13 -28.80 41.81 34.82
C THR A 13 -27.77 40.71 34.58
N VAL A 14 -28.21 39.43 34.53
CA VAL A 14 -27.39 38.29 34.13
C VAL A 14 -27.25 38.31 32.62
N PHE A 15 -26.08 38.67 32.11
CA PHE A 15 -25.71 38.48 30.69
C PHE A 15 -25.40 37.00 30.46
N CYS A 16 -26.35 36.24 29.90
CA CYS A 16 -26.07 34.94 29.34
C CYS A 16 -25.35 35.13 27.98
N ALA A 17 -24.02 35.01 27.98
CA ALA A 17 -23.25 34.91 26.74
C ALA A 17 -23.51 33.53 26.12
N LEU A 18 -24.35 33.47 25.09
CA LEU A 18 -24.45 32.30 24.21
C LEU A 18 -23.13 32.17 23.44
N VAL A 19 -22.25 31.25 23.87
CA VAL A 19 -21.13 30.78 23.05
C VAL A 19 -21.72 29.88 21.98
N LEU A 20 -21.99 30.43 20.80
CA LEU A 20 -22.24 29.65 19.57
C LEU A 20 -20.94 28.95 19.22
N LEU A 21 -20.77 27.69 19.64
CA LEU A 21 -19.82 26.81 19.03
C LEU A 21 -20.25 26.62 17.55
N ALA A 22 -19.59 27.30 16.65
CA ALA A 22 -19.67 27.01 15.24
C ALA A 22 -19.04 25.59 15.03
N VAL A 23 -19.87 24.56 15.09
CA VAL A 23 -19.51 23.24 14.54
C VAL A 23 -19.35 23.48 13.05
N ALA A 24 -18.09 23.58 12.60
CA ALA A 24 -17.79 23.57 11.20
C ALA A 24 -18.33 22.24 10.64
N THR A 25 -19.50 22.30 10.02
CA THR A 25 -20.03 21.17 9.25
C THR A 25 -19.10 20.98 8.06
N HIS A 26 -18.10 20.12 8.22
CA HIS A 26 -17.34 19.62 7.10
C HIS A 26 -18.35 18.91 6.19
N THR A 27 -18.73 19.55 5.09
CA THR A 27 -19.39 18.86 4.00
C THR A 27 -18.41 17.77 3.55
N PRO A 28 -18.80 16.49 3.60
CA PRO A 28 -17.88 15.42 3.24
C PRO A 28 -17.43 15.66 1.81
N ALA A 29 -16.14 15.68 1.58
CA ALA A 29 -15.59 15.73 0.23
C ALA A 29 -16.18 14.56 -0.57
N GLY A 30 -16.64 14.84 -1.79
CA GLY A 30 -17.20 13.80 -2.66
C GLY A 30 -16.20 12.66 -2.93
N PRO A 31 -16.63 11.59 -3.60
CA PRO A 31 -15.77 10.43 -3.88
C PRO A 31 -14.63 10.77 -4.87
N GLY A 32 -14.56 12.00 -5.38
CA GLY A 32 -13.61 12.40 -6.41
C GLY A 32 -13.98 11.86 -7.79
N LYS A 33 -13.07 12.02 -8.74
CA LYS A 33 -13.26 11.59 -10.15
C LYS A 33 -11.97 10.91 -10.64
N LEU A 34 -12.13 9.92 -11.53
CA LEU A 34 -11.04 9.42 -12.35
C LEU A 34 -10.95 10.21 -13.65
N LEU A 35 -9.74 10.55 -14.02
CA LEU A 35 -9.41 11.24 -15.26
C LEU A 35 -8.36 10.44 -16.01
N ALA A 36 -8.51 10.31 -17.32
CA ALA A 36 -7.46 9.74 -18.16
C ALA A 36 -6.21 10.62 -18.10
N THR A 37 -5.05 9.99 -18.17
CA THR A 37 -3.75 10.65 -18.30
C THR A 37 -2.94 9.96 -19.39
N GLY A 38 -1.65 10.31 -19.58
CA GLY A 38 -0.78 9.55 -20.49
C GLY A 38 -0.61 8.13 -19.99
N ASN A 39 -0.38 7.19 -20.91
CA ASN A 39 -0.11 5.79 -20.60
C ASN A 39 1.39 5.52 -20.60
N THR A 40 1.80 4.45 -19.91
CA THR A 40 3.15 3.89 -20.04
C THR A 40 3.44 3.49 -21.49
N GLU A 41 4.69 3.52 -21.90
CA GLU A 41 5.09 3.03 -23.22
C GLU A 41 4.88 1.51 -23.34
N ILE A 42 5.15 0.80 -22.25
CA ILE A 42 5.00 -0.66 -22.16
C ILE A 42 3.93 -0.98 -21.09
N ALA A 43 2.85 -1.63 -21.50
CA ALA A 43 1.83 -2.14 -20.59
C ALA A 43 2.44 -3.16 -19.63
N ARG A 44 2.21 -3.00 -18.30
CA ARG A 44 2.88 -3.79 -17.26
C ARG A 44 1.99 -4.09 -16.07
N PHE A 45 2.22 -5.20 -15.42
CA PHE A 45 1.63 -5.53 -14.11
C PHE A 45 2.70 -6.06 -13.15
N ALA A 46 2.41 -6.09 -11.87
CA ALA A 46 3.38 -6.44 -10.82
C ALA A 46 4.67 -5.61 -10.90
N HIS A 47 4.57 -4.38 -11.42
CA HIS A 47 5.61 -3.35 -11.38
C HIS A 47 5.61 -2.65 -10.02
N SER A 48 6.66 -1.89 -9.75
CA SER A 48 6.71 -0.96 -8.63
C SER A 48 6.44 0.47 -9.09
N ALA A 49 5.82 1.29 -8.23
CA ALA A 49 5.64 2.72 -8.42
C ALA A 49 6.10 3.49 -7.18
N THR A 50 6.97 4.48 -7.37
CA THR A 50 7.57 5.23 -6.25
C THR A 50 7.55 6.72 -6.56
N LEU A 51 6.89 7.52 -5.70
CA LEU A 51 6.97 8.98 -5.75
C LEU A 51 8.37 9.41 -5.36
N LEU A 52 9.02 10.16 -6.23
CA LEU A 52 10.36 10.72 -6.04
C LEU A 52 10.29 12.10 -5.35
N ALA A 53 11.39 12.52 -4.75
CA ALA A 53 11.50 13.84 -4.11
C ALA A 53 11.30 15.04 -5.05
N ASN A 54 11.42 14.84 -6.38
CA ASN A 54 11.14 15.85 -7.39
C ASN A 54 9.68 15.84 -7.90
N GLY A 55 8.79 15.10 -7.24
CA GLY A 55 7.37 15.00 -7.57
C GLY A 55 7.02 14.07 -8.74
N LYS A 56 8.00 13.52 -9.47
CA LYS A 56 7.76 12.50 -10.50
C LYS A 56 7.55 11.13 -9.87
N VAL A 57 6.93 10.21 -10.62
CA VAL A 57 6.74 8.82 -10.16
C VAL A 57 7.60 7.90 -11.02
N LEU A 58 8.50 7.15 -10.37
CA LEU A 58 9.26 6.07 -10.99
C LEU A 58 8.38 4.83 -11.09
N ILE A 59 8.21 4.31 -12.31
CA ILE A 59 7.58 3.01 -12.59
C ILE A 59 8.69 2.09 -13.04
N ALA A 60 8.91 0.98 -12.34
CA ALA A 60 10.04 0.09 -12.64
C ALA A 60 9.65 -1.38 -12.69
N GLY A 61 10.14 -2.08 -13.70
CA GLY A 61 9.97 -3.51 -13.90
C GLY A 61 8.53 -3.92 -14.21
N GLY A 62 8.15 -5.08 -13.71
CA GLY A 62 6.88 -5.70 -14.00
C GLY A 62 6.96 -6.76 -15.10
N MET A 63 5.81 -7.15 -15.61
CA MET A 63 5.67 -8.17 -16.64
C MET A 63 4.63 -7.73 -17.67
N GLU A 64 4.93 -8.00 -18.95
CA GLU A 64 3.99 -7.82 -20.07
C GLU A 64 2.99 -8.99 -20.19
N LYS A 65 2.00 -8.79 -21.07
CA LYS A 65 0.96 -9.77 -21.38
C LYS A 65 1.49 -11.18 -21.72
N ASN A 66 2.61 -11.26 -22.43
CA ASN A 66 3.16 -12.51 -22.95
C ASN A 66 4.14 -13.19 -21.99
N GLY A 67 4.18 -12.79 -20.72
CA GLY A 67 5.09 -13.34 -19.74
C GLY A 67 6.53 -12.84 -19.88
N VAL A 68 6.75 -11.72 -20.55
CA VAL A 68 8.06 -11.07 -20.67
C VAL A 68 8.29 -10.22 -19.41
N TRP A 69 9.33 -10.56 -18.68
CA TRP A 69 9.79 -9.75 -17.52
C TRP A 69 10.52 -8.52 -18.01
N LEU A 70 10.33 -7.40 -17.30
CA LEU A 70 10.85 -6.11 -17.71
C LEU A 70 12.03 -5.67 -16.83
N ASP A 71 13.06 -5.16 -17.50
CA ASP A 71 14.14 -4.36 -16.91
C ASP A 71 13.91 -2.85 -17.10
N SER A 72 12.94 -2.47 -17.92
CA SER A 72 12.64 -1.09 -18.27
C SER A 72 12.00 -0.34 -17.10
N ALA A 73 12.26 0.97 -17.07
CA ALA A 73 11.61 1.89 -16.15
C ALA A 73 11.19 3.17 -16.87
N GLU A 74 10.16 3.83 -16.36
CA GLU A 74 9.59 5.05 -16.89
C GLU A 74 9.34 6.06 -15.75
N LEU A 75 9.37 7.34 -16.07
CA LEU A 75 9.02 8.43 -15.19
C LEU A 75 7.69 9.05 -15.62
N TYR A 76 6.73 9.09 -14.73
CA TYR A 76 5.52 9.89 -14.88
C TYR A 76 5.76 11.30 -14.36
N ASP A 77 5.42 12.31 -15.15
CA ASP A 77 5.46 13.72 -14.77
C ASP A 77 4.03 14.23 -14.52
N PRO A 78 3.63 14.49 -13.26
CA PRO A 78 2.29 14.94 -12.93
C PRO A 78 1.92 16.31 -13.50
N SER A 79 2.91 17.14 -13.86
CA SER A 79 2.69 18.48 -14.42
C SER A 79 2.25 18.43 -15.88
N THR A 80 2.72 17.43 -16.62
CA THR A 80 2.41 17.24 -18.05
C THR A 80 1.44 16.08 -18.29
N GLY A 81 1.26 15.19 -17.30
CA GLY A 81 0.49 13.95 -17.43
C GLY A 81 1.14 12.94 -18.38
N ARG A 82 2.45 12.96 -18.56
CA ARG A 82 3.16 12.11 -19.54
C ARG A 82 4.18 11.20 -18.89
N PHE A 83 4.38 10.04 -19.53
CA PHE A 83 5.48 9.14 -19.22
C PHE A 83 6.67 9.42 -20.16
N SER A 84 7.85 9.15 -19.67
CA SER A 84 9.09 9.16 -20.44
C SER A 84 10.01 8.03 -19.97
N PRO A 85 10.71 7.34 -20.89
CA PRO A 85 11.71 6.35 -20.52
C PRO A 85 12.78 6.93 -19.60
N THR A 86 13.31 6.08 -18.71
CA THR A 86 14.48 6.38 -17.90
C THR A 86 15.49 5.23 -18.00
N GLY A 87 16.54 5.22 -17.18
CA GLY A 87 17.54 4.14 -17.19
C GLY A 87 16.89 2.76 -16.95
N LYS A 88 17.52 1.72 -17.48
CA LYS A 88 17.10 0.34 -17.28
C LYS A 88 17.80 -0.28 -16.07
N MET A 89 17.11 -1.20 -15.39
CA MET A 89 17.73 -2.08 -14.40
C MET A 89 18.68 -3.09 -15.06
N HIS A 90 19.63 -3.59 -14.30
CA HIS A 90 20.56 -4.65 -14.76
C HIS A 90 19.88 -6.03 -14.81
N ALA A 91 18.76 -6.21 -14.08
CA ALA A 91 17.99 -7.43 -14.08
C ALA A 91 16.50 -7.16 -14.34
N GLN A 92 15.87 -8.04 -15.11
CA GLN A 92 14.41 -8.07 -15.26
C GLN A 92 13.77 -8.43 -13.91
N ARG A 93 12.71 -7.72 -13.49
CA ARG A 93 12.06 -7.91 -12.19
C ARG A 93 10.56 -7.68 -12.25
N ALA A 94 9.78 -8.66 -11.79
CA ALA A 94 8.38 -8.48 -11.44
C ALA A 94 8.15 -8.81 -9.96
N GLY A 95 7.21 -8.15 -9.29
CA GLY A 95 6.99 -8.36 -7.85
C GLY A 95 8.20 -7.99 -6.98
N ALA A 96 9.07 -7.10 -7.47
CA ALA A 96 10.15 -6.50 -6.70
C ALA A 96 9.61 -5.42 -5.75
N THR A 97 10.30 -5.19 -4.66
CA THR A 97 10.03 -4.05 -3.78
C THR A 97 10.76 -2.81 -4.28
N ALA A 98 10.14 -1.62 -4.11
CA ALA A 98 10.80 -0.34 -4.37
C ALA A 98 10.52 0.63 -3.22
N THR A 99 11.57 1.23 -2.67
CA THR A 99 11.50 2.08 -1.48
C THR A 99 12.30 3.35 -1.68
N LEU A 100 11.66 4.51 -1.55
CA LEU A 100 12.34 5.81 -1.52
C LEU A 100 13.17 5.90 -0.23
N LEU A 101 14.46 6.14 -0.40
CA LEU A 101 15.43 6.29 0.69
C LEU A 101 15.52 7.76 1.15
N PRO A 102 16.00 8.03 2.38
CA PRO A 102 16.14 9.40 2.88
C PRO A 102 17.08 10.31 2.03
N ASN A 103 17.98 9.72 1.26
CA ASN A 103 18.87 10.45 0.34
C ASN A 103 18.23 10.74 -1.03
N GLY A 104 16.94 10.46 -1.22
CA GLY A 104 16.18 10.70 -2.45
C GLY A 104 16.36 9.65 -3.55
N LYS A 105 17.21 8.64 -3.35
CA LYS A 105 17.36 7.50 -4.25
C LYS A 105 16.31 6.42 -3.96
N VAL A 106 16.09 5.48 -4.90
CA VAL A 106 15.14 4.39 -4.71
C VAL A 106 15.87 3.05 -4.66
N LEU A 107 15.69 2.30 -3.57
CA LEU A 107 16.11 0.91 -3.48
C LEU A 107 15.09 0.04 -4.21
N VAL A 108 15.53 -0.75 -5.19
CA VAL A 108 14.74 -1.80 -5.83
C VAL A 108 15.38 -3.14 -5.47
N ALA A 109 14.65 -4.01 -4.77
CA ALA A 109 15.22 -5.25 -4.22
C ALA A 109 14.39 -6.48 -4.56
N GLY A 110 15.06 -7.57 -4.90
CA GLY A 110 14.45 -8.86 -5.18
C GLY A 110 13.58 -8.85 -6.44
N GLY A 111 12.46 -9.54 -6.35
CA GLY A 111 11.52 -9.80 -7.45
C GLY A 111 11.80 -11.12 -8.16
N ASN A 112 10.93 -11.46 -9.11
CA ASN A 112 11.05 -12.65 -9.95
C ASN A 112 11.57 -12.26 -11.34
N ALA A 113 12.48 -13.08 -11.90
CA ALA A 113 13.14 -12.87 -13.20
C ALA A 113 12.81 -13.99 -14.22
N GLY A 114 11.60 -14.52 -14.19
CA GLY A 114 11.17 -15.57 -15.07
C GLY A 114 11.54 -16.99 -14.61
N ALA A 115 10.87 -17.97 -15.20
CA ALA A 115 11.11 -19.42 -14.96
C ALA A 115 11.16 -19.84 -13.47
N GLY A 116 10.33 -19.18 -12.60
CA GLY A 116 10.31 -19.49 -11.17
C GLY A 116 11.56 -19.03 -10.40
N LYS A 117 12.37 -18.14 -10.95
CA LYS A 117 13.61 -17.67 -10.32
C LYS A 117 13.38 -16.36 -9.56
N SER A 118 13.47 -16.40 -8.24
CA SER A 118 13.55 -15.19 -7.41
C SER A 118 14.97 -14.63 -7.38
N LEU A 119 15.10 -13.31 -7.22
CA LEU A 119 16.36 -12.59 -7.22
C LEU A 119 16.81 -12.24 -5.80
N ALA A 120 18.10 -12.39 -5.53
CA ALA A 120 18.76 -11.81 -4.38
C ALA A 120 19.29 -10.39 -4.68
N SER A 121 19.54 -10.08 -5.94
CA SER A 121 20.15 -8.80 -6.34
C SER A 121 19.24 -7.62 -6.02
N ALA A 122 19.87 -6.49 -5.67
CA ALA A 122 19.21 -5.21 -5.48
C ALA A 122 19.95 -4.09 -6.22
N GLU A 123 19.21 -3.04 -6.58
CA GLU A 123 19.70 -1.90 -7.34
C GLU A 123 19.21 -0.59 -6.73
N ILE A 124 20.00 0.46 -6.89
CA ILE A 124 19.66 1.83 -6.50
C ILE A 124 19.39 2.64 -7.75
N TYR A 125 18.18 3.18 -7.88
CA TYR A 125 17.89 4.20 -8.87
C TYR A 125 18.28 5.57 -8.35
N ASP A 126 19.07 6.29 -9.12
CA ASP A 126 19.47 7.68 -8.83
C ASP A 126 18.69 8.63 -9.76
N PRO A 127 17.75 9.43 -9.21
CA PRO A 127 16.98 10.38 -10.01
C PRO A 127 17.81 11.50 -10.66
N ALA A 128 19.01 11.79 -10.15
CA ALA A 128 19.87 12.83 -10.70
C ALA A 128 20.57 12.40 -11.99
N SER A 129 20.99 11.13 -12.07
CA SER A 129 21.64 10.55 -13.26
C SER A 129 20.67 9.76 -14.15
N HIS A 130 19.43 9.58 -13.71
CA HIS A 130 18.43 8.73 -14.38
C HIS A 130 18.92 7.28 -14.62
N SER A 131 19.71 6.73 -13.69
CA SER A 131 20.38 5.43 -13.87
C SER A 131 20.22 4.52 -12.66
N PHE A 132 20.30 3.21 -12.92
CA PHE A 132 20.35 2.18 -11.88
C PHE A 132 21.79 1.75 -11.64
N PHE A 133 22.12 1.47 -10.39
CA PHE A 133 23.43 1.00 -9.94
C PHE A 133 23.24 -0.21 -9.03
N ALA A 134 24.08 -1.22 -9.17
CA ALA A 134 24.08 -2.35 -8.24
C ALA A 134 24.38 -1.87 -6.82
N THR A 135 23.75 -2.52 -5.84
CA THR A 135 24.07 -2.37 -4.41
C THR A 135 24.31 -3.76 -3.83
N GLY A 136 24.41 -3.90 -2.50
CA GLY A 136 24.56 -5.21 -1.87
C GLY A 136 23.36 -6.11 -2.17
N ASP A 137 23.60 -7.41 -2.24
CA ASP A 137 22.57 -8.41 -2.44
C ASP A 137 21.87 -8.77 -1.12
N LEU A 138 20.61 -9.18 -1.20
CA LEU A 138 19.88 -9.89 -0.15
C LEU A 138 20.59 -11.22 0.17
N ASN A 139 20.54 -11.66 1.42
CA ASN A 139 21.08 -12.95 1.82
C ASN A 139 20.25 -14.13 1.28
N SER A 140 18.96 -13.89 1.01
CA SER A 140 18.08 -14.86 0.37
C SER A 140 17.35 -14.22 -0.81
N PRO A 141 17.25 -14.90 -1.97
CA PRO A 141 16.42 -14.42 -3.07
C PRO A 141 14.96 -14.34 -2.60
N ARG A 142 14.22 -13.31 -3.06
CA ARG A 142 12.82 -13.13 -2.67
C ARG A 142 12.00 -12.38 -3.71
N GLY A 143 10.94 -13.04 -4.19
CA GLY A 143 9.85 -12.41 -4.92
C GLY A 143 8.68 -12.10 -3.97
N HIS A 144 7.83 -11.14 -4.30
CA HIS A 144 6.61 -10.84 -3.54
C HIS A 144 6.82 -10.65 -2.02
N ALA A 145 8.00 -10.14 -1.64
CA ALA A 145 8.34 -9.69 -0.30
C ALA A 145 7.71 -8.32 0.00
N ILE A 146 7.77 -7.89 1.24
CA ILE A 146 7.50 -6.49 1.61
C ILE A 146 8.80 -5.73 1.84
N ALA A 147 8.76 -4.41 1.63
CA ALA A 147 9.81 -3.49 2.04
C ALA A 147 9.21 -2.25 2.69
N ILE A 148 9.68 -1.89 3.88
CA ILE A 148 9.20 -0.76 4.66
C ILE A 148 10.38 0.10 5.11
N LEU A 149 10.33 1.40 4.77
CA LEU A 149 11.26 2.39 5.32
C LEU A 149 10.96 2.59 6.81
N LEU A 150 11.94 2.29 7.65
CA LEU A 150 11.86 2.47 9.09
C LEU A 150 12.18 3.92 9.50
N LYS A 151 11.75 4.34 10.67
CA LYS A 151 12.10 5.67 11.24
C LYS A 151 13.61 5.89 11.39
N THR A 152 14.40 4.84 11.41
CA THR A 152 15.87 4.86 11.44
C THR A 152 16.51 5.23 10.09
N GLY A 153 15.72 5.34 9.03
CA GLY A 153 16.20 5.53 7.65
C GLY A 153 16.68 4.24 6.97
N LYS A 154 16.65 3.09 7.66
CA LYS A 154 16.93 1.77 7.10
C LYS A 154 15.65 1.15 6.53
N VAL A 155 15.78 0.10 5.70
CA VAL A 155 14.64 -0.57 5.09
C VAL A 155 14.54 -2.00 5.61
N LEU A 156 13.39 -2.33 6.21
CA LEU A 156 13.03 -3.72 6.51
C LEU A 156 12.55 -4.39 5.21
N VAL A 157 13.16 -5.52 4.85
CA VAL A 157 12.69 -6.41 3.78
C VAL A 157 12.37 -7.76 4.42
N ALA A 158 11.14 -8.25 4.29
CA ALA A 158 10.69 -9.45 4.98
C ALA A 158 9.86 -10.37 4.10
N GLY A 159 9.96 -11.67 4.33
CA GLY A 159 9.17 -12.70 3.66
C GLY A 159 9.43 -12.79 2.16
N GLY A 160 8.39 -13.07 1.42
CA GLY A 160 8.45 -13.40 0.00
C GLY A 160 8.70 -14.87 -0.24
N ASN A 161 8.98 -15.24 -1.48
CA ASN A 161 9.28 -16.61 -1.90
C ASN A 161 10.67 -16.70 -2.53
N ALA A 162 11.39 -17.79 -2.24
CA ALA A 162 12.76 -17.99 -2.71
C ALA A 162 12.83 -18.62 -4.10
N ALA A 163 11.81 -19.39 -4.50
CA ALA A 163 11.76 -20.10 -5.78
C ALA A 163 10.36 -19.98 -6.38
N GLY A 164 10.18 -19.02 -7.28
CA GLY A 164 8.88 -18.77 -7.93
C GLY A 164 7.78 -18.45 -6.90
N ASP A 165 6.65 -19.17 -6.97
CA ASP A 165 5.55 -19.05 -6.02
C ASP A 165 5.63 -20.09 -4.88
N ASP A 166 6.71 -20.87 -4.82
CA ASP A 166 6.98 -21.87 -3.79
C ASP A 166 8.06 -21.36 -2.81
N GLU A 167 8.26 -22.04 -1.70
CA GLU A 167 9.27 -21.76 -0.67
C GLU A 167 9.12 -20.37 -0.03
N GLU A 168 7.99 -20.13 0.62
CA GLU A 168 7.79 -18.89 1.37
C GLU A 168 8.82 -18.74 2.49
N LEU A 169 9.29 -17.51 2.67
CA LEU A 169 10.30 -17.16 3.63
C LEU A 169 9.71 -16.56 4.91
N ALA A 170 10.22 -17.01 6.06
CA ALA A 170 10.02 -16.33 7.34
C ALA A 170 11.12 -15.30 7.61
N SER A 171 12.25 -15.38 6.90
CA SER A 171 13.41 -14.53 7.14
C SER A 171 13.15 -13.07 6.78
N ALA A 172 13.84 -12.18 7.50
CA ALA A 172 13.82 -10.75 7.25
C ALA A 172 15.23 -10.16 7.32
N GLU A 173 15.44 -9.06 6.63
CA GLU A 173 16.72 -8.39 6.48
C GLU A 173 16.55 -6.88 6.59
N ILE A 174 17.55 -6.19 7.09
CA ILE A 174 17.61 -4.73 7.13
C ILE A 174 18.63 -4.25 6.12
N TYR A 175 18.18 -3.44 5.16
CA TYR A 175 19.08 -2.69 4.28
C TYR A 175 19.52 -1.40 4.96
N ASP A 176 20.83 -1.19 4.99
CA ASP A 176 21.43 0.06 5.48
C ASP A 176 21.93 0.90 4.31
N PRO A 177 21.27 2.04 3.99
CA PRO A 177 21.66 2.87 2.87
C PRO A 177 23.06 3.52 3.00
N ALA A 178 23.60 3.62 4.23
CA ALA A 178 24.92 4.17 4.46
C ALA A 178 26.04 3.22 4.03
N THR A 179 25.80 1.91 4.15
CA THR A 179 26.78 0.86 3.81
C THR A 179 26.45 0.14 2.51
N GLY A 180 25.22 0.27 2.02
CA GLY A 180 24.70 -0.45 0.86
C GLY A 180 24.57 -1.97 1.11
N ARG A 181 24.37 -2.41 2.36
CA ARG A 181 24.35 -3.83 2.72
C ARG A 181 23.02 -4.25 3.35
N PHE A 182 22.66 -5.52 3.11
CA PHE A 182 21.60 -6.21 3.82
C PHE A 182 22.17 -7.02 4.98
N ILE A 183 21.54 -6.91 6.15
CA ILE A 183 21.94 -7.60 7.38
C ILE A 183 20.72 -8.37 7.88
N PRO A 184 20.82 -9.67 8.17
CA PRO A 184 19.73 -10.44 8.75
C PRO A 184 19.21 -9.81 10.05
N THR A 185 17.89 -9.88 10.25
CA THR A 185 17.22 -9.52 11.49
C THR A 185 16.37 -10.68 12.00
N GLY A 186 15.51 -10.49 12.99
CA GLY A 186 14.65 -11.55 13.50
C GLY A 186 13.70 -12.08 12.40
N ASN A 187 13.39 -13.37 12.47
CA ASN A 187 12.46 -14.02 11.56
C ASN A 187 11.02 -13.86 12.04
N MET A 188 10.06 -13.86 11.12
CA MET A 188 8.65 -14.09 11.42
C MET A 188 8.44 -15.51 11.96
N HIS A 189 7.37 -15.71 12.70
CA HIS A 189 6.97 -17.04 13.19
C HIS A 189 6.38 -17.92 12.07
N SER A 190 5.70 -17.29 11.11
CA SER A 190 5.20 -17.98 9.92
C SER A 190 5.87 -17.42 8.67
N PRO A 191 6.32 -18.28 7.73
CA PRO A 191 6.74 -17.82 6.41
C PRO A 191 5.56 -17.18 5.69
N ARG A 192 5.82 -16.17 4.83
CA ARG A 192 4.77 -15.43 4.15
C ARG A 192 5.22 -14.90 2.80
N SER A 193 4.35 -15.09 1.77
CA SER A 193 4.39 -14.34 0.52
C SER A 193 3.03 -13.70 0.25
N TYR A 194 2.95 -12.69 -0.62
CA TYR A 194 1.70 -11.99 -0.96
C TYR A 194 0.89 -11.48 0.26
N PHE A 195 1.57 -11.13 1.31
CA PHE A 195 1.02 -10.56 2.54
C PHE A 195 1.11 -9.03 2.52
N THR A 196 0.50 -8.39 3.50
CA THR A 196 0.56 -6.94 3.65
C THR A 196 1.43 -6.52 4.81
N ALA A 197 2.04 -5.33 4.72
CA ALA A 197 2.76 -4.71 5.82
C ALA A 197 2.43 -3.22 5.92
N VAL A 198 2.33 -2.71 7.15
CA VAL A 198 2.03 -1.32 7.44
C VAL A 198 2.91 -0.81 8.58
N ALA A 199 3.63 0.31 8.34
CA ALA A 199 4.32 1.02 9.40
C ALA A 199 3.31 1.68 10.34
N LEU A 200 3.36 1.36 11.63
CA LEU A 200 2.51 1.91 12.67
C LEU A 200 3.01 3.30 13.12
N LYS A 201 2.14 4.07 13.79
CA LYS A 201 2.51 5.42 14.27
C LYS A 201 3.69 5.42 15.23
N ASP A 202 3.86 4.38 16.03
CA ASP A 202 4.98 4.22 16.96
C ASP A 202 6.30 3.78 16.29
N GLY A 203 6.26 3.37 15.02
CA GLY A 203 7.40 2.97 14.21
C GLY A 203 7.61 1.45 14.14
N ARG A 204 6.79 0.66 14.82
CA ARG A 204 6.71 -0.79 14.60
C ARG A 204 6.05 -1.08 13.24
N VAL A 205 6.17 -2.31 12.76
CA VAL A 205 5.59 -2.72 11.48
C VAL A 205 4.65 -3.91 11.70
N LEU A 206 3.36 -3.73 11.36
CA LEU A 206 2.41 -4.84 11.28
C LEU A 206 2.63 -5.61 9.98
N VAL A 207 2.66 -6.95 10.05
CA VAL A 207 2.55 -7.87 8.91
C VAL A 207 1.33 -8.76 9.13
N ALA A 208 0.55 -9.03 8.08
CA ALA A 208 -0.69 -9.79 8.22
C ALA A 208 -1.03 -10.60 6.96
N GLY A 209 -1.56 -11.81 7.16
CA GLY A 209 -2.04 -12.69 6.11
C GLY A 209 -0.92 -13.26 5.23
N GLY A 210 -1.26 -13.56 3.98
CA GLY A 210 -0.34 -14.10 2.98
C GLY A 210 -0.49 -15.61 2.77
N LEU A 211 0.38 -16.14 1.93
CA LEU A 211 0.54 -17.58 1.70
C LEU A 211 1.68 -18.11 2.58
N SER A 212 1.54 -19.33 3.08
CA SER A 212 2.58 -20.03 3.83
C SER A 212 2.56 -21.52 3.53
N GLY A 213 3.72 -22.09 3.27
CA GLY A 213 3.93 -23.53 3.09
C GLY A 213 3.06 -24.16 2.00
N GLY A 214 3.47 -25.30 1.53
CA GLY A 214 2.79 -26.01 0.46
C GLY A 214 3.41 -25.75 -0.91
N GLN A 215 2.89 -26.45 -1.91
CA GLN A 215 3.17 -26.23 -3.32
C GLN A 215 1.87 -25.84 -4.01
N TYR A 216 1.98 -24.99 -5.03
CA TYR A 216 0.80 -24.65 -5.85
C TYR A 216 0.08 -25.93 -6.31
N PRO A 217 -1.26 -26.05 -6.18
CA PRO A 217 -2.22 -25.02 -5.70
C PRO A 217 -2.59 -25.15 -4.20
N TYR A 218 -1.83 -25.88 -3.38
CA TYR A 218 -2.21 -26.26 -2.00
C TYR A 218 -1.52 -25.40 -0.93
N HIS A 219 -1.28 -24.11 -1.21
CA HIS A 219 -0.76 -23.20 -0.20
C HIS A 219 -1.74 -23.01 0.96
N LYS A 220 -1.21 -22.90 2.17
CA LYS A 220 -1.97 -22.43 3.32
C LYS A 220 -2.14 -20.92 3.25
N VAL A 221 -3.36 -20.42 3.35
CA VAL A 221 -3.65 -19.00 3.48
C VAL A 221 -3.66 -18.61 4.96
N GLU A 222 -2.87 -17.62 5.33
CA GLU A 222 -2.71 -17.19 6.72
C GLU A 222 -3.80 -16.19 7.15
N ALA A 223 -4.30 -16.40 8.39
CA ALA A 223 -5.04 -15.37 9.13
C ALA A 223 -4.16 -14.68 10.19
N THR A 224 -2.99 -15.24 10.46
CA THR A 224 -2.08 -14.76 11.50
C THR A 224 -1.46 -13.41 11.14
N ALA A 225 -1.11 -12.66 12.19
CA ALA A 225 -0.41 -11.39 12.08
C ALA A 225 0.72 -11.29 13.11
N GLU A 226 1.71 -10.48 12.78
CA GLU A 226 2.88 -10.25 13.63
C GLU A 226 3.28 -8.78 13.59
N ILE A 227 3.91 -8.30 14.66
CA ILE A 227 4.50 -6.97 14.73
C ILE A 227 6.02 -7.10 14.81
N TYR A 228 6.72 -6.44 13.89
CA TYR A 228 8.15 -6.23 13.95
C TYR A 228 8.46 -4.98 14.77
N ASP A 229 9.35 -5.12 15.74
CA ASP A 229 9.90 -4.01 16.53
C ASP A 229 11.32 -3.69 16.07
N PRO A 230 11.57 -2.55 15.40
CA PRO A 230 12.91 -2.16 14.96
C PRO A 230 13.90 -1.93 16.10
N GLY A 231 13.43 -1.64 17.32
CA GLY A 231 14.29 -1.44 18.50
C GLY A 231 14.91 -2.73 19.02
N THR A 232 14.17 -3.84 18.90
CA THR A 232 14.63 -5.17 19.33
C THR A 232 15.06 -6.07 18.17
N GLY A 233 14.67 -5.73 16.94
CA GLY A 233 14.89 -6.55 15.75
C GLY A 233 14.08 -7.85 15.75
N ARG A 234 12.92 -7.89 16.43
CA ARG A 234 12.12 -9.12 16.60
C ARG A 234 10.70 -8.96 16.10
N PHE A 235 10.14 -10.09 15.62
CA PHE A 235 8.70 -10.25 15.36
C PHE A 235 8.03 -10.86 16.60
N THR A 236 6.82 -10.40 16.87
CA THR A 236 5.94 -10.93 17.94
C THR A 236 4.56 -11.17 17.35
N GLN A 237 4.02 -12.35 17.59
CA GLN A 237 2.65 -12.66 17.18
C GLN A 237 1.66 -11.78 17.92
N VAL A 238 0.62 -11.37 17.20
CA VAL A 238 -0.51 -10.56 17.69
C VAL A 238 -1.82 -11.28 17.39
N GLY A 239 -2.95 -10.67 17.72
CA GLY A 239 -4.27 -11.22 17.38
C GLY A 239 -4.36 -11.57 15.90
N SER A 240 -5.07 -12.64 15.56
CA SER A 240 -5.28 -13.07 14.17
C SER A 240 -6.54 -12.44 13.57
N MET A 241 -6.55 -12.28 12.24
CA MET A 241 -7.77 -12.00 11.49
C MET A 241 -8.79 -13.13 11.65
N SER A 242 -10.05 -12.78 11.51
CA SER A 242 -11.15 -13.78 11.52
C SER A 242 -11.20 -14.56 10.20
N VAL A 243 -10.68 -13.96 9.12
CA VAL A 243 -10.73 -14.54 7.77
C VAL A 243 -9.30 -14.61 7.21
N PRO A 244 -8.79 -15.83 6.88
CA PRO A 244 -7.51 -15.96 6.21
C PRO A 244 -7.56 -15.29 4.84
N ARG A 245 -6.50 -14.53 4.49
CA ARG A 245 -6.46 -13.78 3.23
C ARG A 245 -5.04 -13.54 2.73
N PHE A 246 -4.89 -13.54 1.41
CA PHE A 246 -3.67 -13.16 0.70
C PHE A 246 -3.98 -12.20 -0.46
N LYS A 247 -2.98 -11.49 -0.95
CA LYS A 247 -3.14 -10.44 -1.99
C LYS A 247 -4.18 -9.38 -1.62
N GLN A 248 -4.38 -9.15 -0.32
CA GLN A 248 -5.20 -8.08 0.25
C GLN A 248 -4.45 -6.75 0.25
N GLY A 249 -5.18 -5.65 0.38
CA GLY A 249 -4.62 -4.32 0.63
C GLY A 249 -4.66 -3.95 2.10
N ALA A 250 -3.82 -2.98 2.50
CA ALA A 250 -3.85 -2.42 3.83
C ALA A 250 -3.48 -0.94 3.85
N ALA A 251 -4.02 -0.21 4.84
CA ALA A 251 -3.67 1.18 5.07
C ALA A 251 -3.74 1.56 6.55
N LEU A 252 -2.83 2.43 6.98
CA LEU A 252 -2.89 3.06 8.29
C LEU A 252 -3.99 4.12 8.31
N LEU A 253 -4.89 4.03 9.29
CA LEU A 253 -5.97 4.99 9.51
C LEU A 253 -5.51 6.18 10.35
N PRO A 254 -6.23 7.33 10.30
CA PRO A 254 -5.90 8.50 11.09
C PRO A 254 -5.88 8.27 12.61
N ASP A 255 -6.68 7.35 13.12
CA ASP A 255 -6.70 6.97 14.54
C ASP A 255 -5.55 6.02 14.96
N GLY A 256 -4.73 5.56 14.01
CA GLY A 256 -3.60 4.66 14.22
C GLY A 256 -3.94 3.19 14.09
N LYS A 257 -5.18 2.83 13.82
CA LYS A 257 -5.59 1.47 13.46
C LYS A 257 -5.19 1.16 12.02
N VAL A 258 -5.26 -0.11 11.63
CA VAL A 258 -4.94 -0.55 10.27
C VAL A 258 -6.15 -1.21 9.63
N LEU A 259 -6.59 -0.67 8.50
CA LEU A 259 -7.58 -1.30 7.63
C LEU A 259 -6.90 -2.40 6.81
N ILE A 260 -7.48 -3.62 6.84
CA ILE A 260 -7.16 -4.71 5.92
C ILE A 260 -8.38 -4.92 5.02
N ALA A 261 -8.19 -4.91 3.70
CA ALA A 261 -9.30 -4.92 2.75
C ALA A 261 -9.13 -5.99 1.66
N GLY A 262 -10.19 -6.73 1.38
CA GLY A 262 -10.24 -7.69 0.28
C GLY A 262 -9.32 -8.90 0.44
N GLY A 263 -8.72 -9.33 -0.66
CA GLY A 263 -7.94 -10.55 -0.75
C GLY A 263 -8.79 -11.77 -1.09
N SER A 264 -8.20 -12.94 -0.97
CA SER A 264 -8.83 -14.25 -1.23
C SER A 264 -8.28 -15.29 -0.25
N ASN A 265 -8.95 -16.42 -0.10
CA ASN A 265 -8.42 -17.61 0.57
C ASN A 265 -8.10 -18.75 -0.40
N GLU A 266 -8.29 -18.54 -1.69
CA GLU A 266 -8.00 -19.51 -2.74
C GLU A 266 -7.43 -18.84 -3.97
N ASP A 267 -6.65 -19.58 -4.75
CA ASP A 267 -6.10 -19.11 -6.02
C ASP A 267 -7.17 -19.23 -7.14
N GLY A 268 -8.23 -18.41 -7.02
CA GLY A 268 -9.36 -18.40 -7.94
C GLY A 268 -10.34 -17.27 -7.66
N ARG A 269 -11.27 -17.02 -8.61
CA ARG A 269 -12.25 -15.93 -8.51
C ARG A 269 -13.42 -16.22 -7.56
N GLN A 270 -13.58 -17.45 -7.08
CA GLN A 270 -14.76 -17.86 -6.31
C GLN A 270 -14.72 -17.42 -4.84
N SER A 271 -13.54 -17.05 -4.33
CA SER A 271 -13.33 -16.71 -2.92
C SER A 271 -12.75 -15.31 -2.72
N ILE A 272 -13.08 -14.37 -3.61
CA ILE A 272 -12.65 -12.97 -3.49
C ILE A 272 -13.52 -12.25 -2.47
N TYR A 273 -12.89 -11.47 -1.58
CA TYR A 273 -13.57 -10.83 -0.49
C TYR A 273 -13.98 -9.38 -0.75
N SER A 274 -15.20 -9.01 -0.33
CA SER A 274 -15.60 -7.63 -0.04
C SER A 274 -15.51 -7.29 1.44
N SER A 275 -15.12 -8.24 2.29
CA SER A 275 -14.96 -8.02 3.72
C SER A 275 -13.69 -7.25 4.02
N THR A 276 -13.73 -6.49 5.12
CA THR A 276 -12.57 -5.82 5.70
C THR A 276 -12.44 -6.18 7.18
N GLU A 277 -11.22 -6.05 7.69
CA GLU A 277 -10.94 -6.14 9.12
C GLU A 277 -10.07 -4.95 9.55
N ILE A 278 -10.22 -4.53 10.79
CA ILE A 278 -9.49 -3.41 11.37
C ILE A 278 -8.65 -3.93 12.54
N PHE A 279 -7.35 -3.78 12.43
CA PHE A 279 -6.41 -4.07 13.52
C PHE A 279 -6.26 -2.86 14.44
N ASP A 280 -6.42 -3.08 15.74
CA ASP A 280 -6.17 -2.09 16.77
C ASP A 280 -4.84 -2.43 17.48
N PRO A 281 -3.75 -1.65 17.27
CA PRO A 281 -2.45 -1.94 17.86
C PRO A 281 -2.36 -1.70 19.36
N GLN A 282 -3.36 -1.05 19.97
CA GLN A 282 -3.44 -0.86 21.43
C GLN A 282 -4.16 -2.04 22.09
N ALA A 283 -5.17 -2.59 21.43
CA ALA A 283 -5.95 -3.73 21.92
C ALA A 283 -5.38 -5.08 21.44
N ASP A 284 -4.40 -5.04 20.55
CA ASP A 284 -3.73 -6.20 19.96
C ASP A 284 -4.69 -7.21 19.29
N ARG A 285 -5.72 -6.69 18.61
CA ARG A 285 -6.79 -7.53 18.03
C ARG A 285 -7.35 -6.97 16.74
N PHE A 286 -7.93 -7.87 15.93
CA PHE A 286 -8.74 -7.55 14.77
C PHE A 286 -10.24 -7.53 15.12
N THR A 287 -10.96 -6.68 14.40
CA THR A 287 -12.43 -6.63 14.40
C THR A 287 -12.91 -6.48 12.96
N PHE A 288 -14.11 -7.00 12.65
CA PHE A 288 -14.69 -6.74 11.32
C PHE A 288 -14.91 -5.24 11.10
N GLY A 289 -14.51 -4.78 9.92
CA GLY A 289 -14.83 -3.47 9.40
C GLY A 289 -16.07 -3.49 8.50
N PRO A 290 -16.47 -2.34 7.93
CA PRO A 290 -17.58 -2.28 6.97
C PRO A 290 -17.22 -3.05 5.69
N ARG A 291 -18.25 -3.57 5.00
CA ARG A 291 -18.05 -4.22 3.72
C ARG A 291 -17.80 -3.19 2.61
N MET A 292 -16.89 -3.52 1.69
CA MET A 292 -16.72 -2.82 0.42
C MET A 292 -17.93 -3.10 -0.49
N ASN A 293 -18.19 -2.19 -1.44
CA ASN A 293 -19.21 -2.41 -2.47
C ASN A 293 -18.78 -3.46 -3.50
N PHE A 294 -17.47 -3.61 -3.72
CA PHE A 294 -16.90 -4.55 -4.68
C PHE A 294 -15.97 -5.55 -4.00
N GLN A 295 -15.97 -6.78 -4.51
CA GLN A 295 -14.95 -7.78 -4.16
C GLN A 295 -13.61 -7.33 -4.77
N ARG A 296 -12.51 -7.44 -4.00
CA ARG A 296 -11.17 -7.01 -4.44
C ARG A 296 -10.11 -8.05 -4.17
N TYR A 297 -9.25 -8.23 -5.19
CA TYR A 297 -8.17 -9.19 -5.18
C TYR A 297 -6.92 -8.63 -5.88
N LYS A 298 -5.73 -9.07 -5.49
CA LYS A 298 -4.47 -8.56 -6.04
C LYS A 298 -4.31 -7.05 -5.82
N LEU A 299 -4.65 -6.60 -4.62
CA LEU A 299 -4.77 -5.20 -4.22
C LEU A 299 -3.50 -4.66 -3.52
N LEU A 300 -2.44 -5.45 -3.39
CA LEU A 300 -1.24 -5.18 -2.55
C LEU A 300 -0.71 -3.73 -2.65
N SER A 301 -0.55 -3.20 -3.85
CA SER A 301 -0.06 -1.84 -4.10
C SER A 301 -1.15 -0.87 -4.56
N GLY A 302 -2.41 -1.29 -4.53
CA GLY A 302 -3.57 -0.52 -5.03
C GLY A 302 -4.31 0.26 -3.94
N VAL A 303 -3.75 0.39 -2.73
CA VAL A 303 -4.38 1.10 -1.59
C VAL A 303 -3.49 2.25 -1.15
N VAL A 304 -4.08 3.43 -0.97
CA VAL A 304 -3.34 4.62 -0.54
C VAL A 304 -4.14 5.48 0.44
N ALA A 305 -3.47 5.94 1.49
CA ALA A 305 -4.02 6.92 2.42
C ALA A 305 -3.95 8.33 1.79
N LEU A 306 -5.09 9.01 1.75
CA LEU A 306 -5.24 10.37 1.22
C LEU A 306 -4.85 11.42 2.26
N LYS A 307 -4.56 12.65 1.80
CA LYS A 307 -4.18 13.76 2.69
C LYS A 307 -5.27 14.16 3.69
N ASP A 308 -6.53 13.90 3.38
CA ASP A 308 -7.68 14.17 4.24
C ASP A 308 -8.02 13.01 5.22
N GLY A 309 -7.21 11.95 5.21
CA GLY A 309 -7.36 10.79 6.09
C GLY A 309 -8.28 9.70 5.56
N ARG A 310 -8.91 9.90 4.40
CA ARG A 310 -9.64 8.84 3.70
C ARG A 310 -8.66 7.86 3.03
N ILE A 311 -9.14 6.69 2.65
CA ILE A 311 -8.35 5.66 1.97
C ILE A 311 -8.93 5.40 0.60
N LEU A 312 -8.13 5.55 -0.46
CA LEU A 312 -8.49 5.13 -1.80
C LEU A 312 -8.07 3.68 -2.03
N LEU A 313 -9.01 2.85 -2.46
CA LEU A 313 -8.78 1.51 -2.99
C LEU A 313 -8.90 1.61 -4.52
N GLY A 314 -7.76 1.82 -5.17
CA GLY A 314 -7.70 2.11 -6.61
C GLY A 314 -7.64 0.86 -7.49
N GLY A 315 -7.26 -0.31 -6.93
CA GLY A 315 -7.07 -1.55 -7.68
C GLY A 315 -7.94 -2.71 -7.21
N GLY A 316 -7.71 -3.86 -7.81
CA GLY A 316 -8.30 -5.14 -7.40
C GLY A 316 -9.77 -5.35 -7.78
N ALA A 317 -10.42 -4.40 -8.43
CA ALA A 317 -11.79 -4.44 -8.91
C ALA A 317 -11.96 -3.48 -10.10
N GLU A 318 -13.09 -3.59 -10.80
CA GLU A 318 -13.41 -2.75 -11.97
C GLU A 318 -13.66 -1.27 -11.61
N GLN A 319 -13.94 -0.97 -10.36
CA GLN A 319 -14.28 0.38 -9.91
C GLN A 319 -13.57 0.70 -8.59
N PRO A 320 -12.85 1.84 -8.48
CA PRO A 320 -12.27 2.28 -7.23
C PRO A 320 -13.33 2.66 -6.19
N GLU A 321 -12.92 2.62 -4.92
CA GLU A 321 -13.73 3.05 -3.78
C GLU A 321 -12.91 3.91 -2.81
N ILE A 322 -13.59 4.82 -2.13
CA ILE A 322 -13.04 5.57 -1.00
C ILE A 322 -13.62 5.02 0.30
N TYR A 323 -12.74 4.61 1.21
CA TYR A 323 -13.12 4.39 2.59
C TYR A 323 -13.05 5.71 3.37
N ASP A 324 -14.15 6.08 4.00
CA ASP A 324 -14.26 7.23 4.91
C ASP A 324 -14.24 6.72 6.36
N PRO A 325 -13.11 6.85 7.10
CA PRO A 325 -13.02 6.34 8.46
C PRO A 325 -13.93 7.09 9.45
N ALA A 326 -14.23 8.37 9.21
CA ALA A 326 -15.09 9.16 10.09
C ALA A 326 -16.56 8.70 10.02
N ARG A 327 -16.98 8.22 8.85
CA ARG A 327 -18.34 7.71 8.61
C ARG A 327 -18.43 6.19 8.65
N THR A 328 -17.29 5.50 8.62
CA THR A 328 -17.17 4.05 8.58
C THR A 328 -17.89 3.43 7.37
N VAL A 329 -17.74 4.05 6.19
CA VAL A 329 -18.40 3.61 4.95
C VAL A 329 -17.43 3.59 3.78
N PHE A 330 -17.73 2.73 2.79
CA PHE A 330 -17.11 2.75 1.47
C PHE A 330 -18.04 3.46 0.47
N VAL A 331 -17.47 4.36 -0.33
CA VAL A 331 -18.18 5.12 -1.36
C VAL A 331 -17.50 4.85 -2.70
N PRO A 332 -18.24 4.30 -3.70
CA PRO A 332 -17.69 4.12 -5.04
C PRO A 332 -17.26 5.44 -5.66
N VAL A 333 -16.13 5.43 -6.38
CA VAL A 333 -15.74 6.54 -7.25
C VAL A 333 -16.50 6.37 -8.56
N ASN A 334 -17.49 7.22 -8.80
CA ASN A 334 -18.31 7.15 -9.99
C ASN A 334 -17.47 7.48 -11.23
N ASN A 335 -17.39 6.53 -12.15
CA ASN A 335 -16.80 6.67 -13.46
C ASN A 335 -17.81 6.37 -14.56
N ALA A 336 -17.64 7.05 -15.70
CA ALA A 336 -18.43 6.77 -16.89
C ALA A 336 -18.10 5.39 -17.49
N ASP A 337 -16.85 4.94 -17.38
CA ASP A 337 -16.38 3.68 -17.96
C ASP A 337 -15.79 2.76 -16.88
N PRO A 338 -16.16 1.46 -16.85
CA PRO A 338 -15.50 0.46 -16.01
C PRO A 338 -14.01 0.37 -16.35
N LEU A 339 -13.19 0.25 -15.34
CA LEU A 339 -11.77 0.01 -15.54
C LEU A 339 -11.58 -1.47 -15.92
N ASP A 340 -11.04 -1.74 -17.11
CA ASP A 340 -10.71 -3.11 -17.49
C ASP A 340 -9.43 -3.54 -16.77
N GLY A 341 -9.59 -3.96 -15.53
CA GLY A 341 -8.64 -4.83 -14.88
C GLY A 341 -7.48 -4.24 -14.12
N PHE A 342 -7.66 -3.49 -13.10
CA PHE A 342 -6.60 -3.02 -12.20
C PHE A 342 -6.12 -4.08 -11.18
N LEU A 343 -5.92 -5.35 -11.62
CA LEU A 343 -5.27 -6.38 -10.80
C LEU A 343 -3.75 -6.17 -10.82
N PHE A 344 -3.08 -6.23 -9.67
CA PHE A 344 -1.65 -5.93 -9.56
C PHE A 344 -1.25 -4.55 -10.11
N SER A 345 -2.16 -3.58 -10.06
CA SER A 345 -1.91 -2.18 -10.33
C SER A 345 -1.26 -1.48 -9.15
N THR A 346 -0.75 -0.28 -9.39
CA THR A 346 -0.22 0.57 -8.33
C THR A 346 -1.05 1.84 -8.16
N ALA A 347 -1.17 2.31 -6.91
CA ALA A 347 -1.77 3.58 -6.55
C ALA A 347 -0.72 4.44 -5.84
N THR A 348 -0.42 5.61 -6.38
CA THR A 348 0.61 6.51 -5.83
C THR A 348 0.01 7.89 -5.54
N LEU A 349 0.03 8.31 -4.27
CA LEU A 349 -0.38 9.64 -3.86
C LEU A 349 0.66 10.67 -4.34
N LEU A 350 0.21 11.64 -5.15
CA LEU A 350 1.01 12.73 -5.66
C LEU A 350 1.08 13.89 -4.64
N GLU A 351 2.06 14.79 -4.82
CA GLU A 351 2.25 15.93 -3.92
C GLU A 351 1.05 16.88 -3.88
N ASP A 352 0.30 17.00 -4.97
CA ASP A 352 -0.89 17.85 -5.09
C ASP A 352 -2.19 17.20 -4.54
N GLY A 353 -2.10 15.98 -4.01
CA GLY A 353 -3.22 15.23 -3.45
C GLY A 353 -4.00 14.36 -4.47
N ARG A 354 -3.64 14.43 -5.75
CA ARG A 354 -4.13 13.45 -6.74
C ARG A 354 -3.51 12.08 -6.48
N VAL A 355 -4.10 11.03 -7.04
CA VAL A 355 -3.54 9.67 -7.00
C VAL A 355 -3.36 9.15 -8.41
N LEU A 356 -2.15 8.76 -8.75
CA LEU A 356 -1.83 8.06 -9.99
C LEU A 356 -2.14 6.58 -9.84
N LEU A 357 -2.98 6.04 -10.72
CA LEU A 357 -3.27 4.60 -10.86
C LEU A 357 -2.61 4.13 -12.15
N VAL A 358 -1.67 3.20 -12.05
CA VAL A 358 -0.90 2.75 -13.21
C VAL A 358 -1.20 1.30 -13.51
N ASP A 359 -1.58 1.06 -14.76
CA ASP A 359 -1.65 -0.23 -15.44
C ASP A 359 -2.16 -1.38 -14.55
N GLY A 360 -1.98 -2.60 -14.98
CA GLY A 360 -2.36 -3.79 -14.24
C GLY A 360 -2.66 -4.95 -15.17
N TYR A 361 -3.38 -5.91 -14.65
CA TYR A 361 -3.79 -7.11 -15.36
C TYR A 361 -5.31 -7.13 -15.50
N GLY A 362 -5.80 -7.40 -16.71
CA GLY A 362 -7.23 -7.41 -17.02
C GLY A 362 -8.01 -8.52 -16.29
N HIS A 363 -9.29 -8.24 -15.98
CA HIS A 363 -10.18 -9.18 -15.30
C HIS A 363 -10.65 -10.33 -16.19
N ASN A 364 -10.66 -10.14 -17.52
CA ASN A 364 -11.17 -11.13 -18.46
C ASN A 364 -10.20 -12.29 -18.67
N PRO A 365 -10.69 -13.53 -18.84
CA PRO A 365 -9.83 -14.66 -19.24
C PRO A 365 -9.08 -14.34 -20.53
N GLY A 366 -7.75 -14.47 -20.51
CA GLY A 366 -6.88 -14.13 -21.64
C GLY A 366 -6.52 -12.65 -21.76
N ALA A 367 -7.07 -11.77 -20.91
CA ALA A 367 -6.51 -10.44 -20.71
C ALA A 367 -5.07 -10.56 -20.20
N GLY A 368 -4.24 -9.62 -20.54
CA GLY A 368 -2.87 -9.51 -20.04
C GLY A 368 -2.67 -8.16 -19.42
N ALA A 369 -1.43 -7.66 -19.41
CA ALA A 369 -1.15 -6.30 -19.05
C ALA A 369 -2.00 -5.34 -19.89
N VAL A 370 -2.67 -4.41 -19.22
CA VAL A 370 -3.47 -3.36 -19.86
C VAL A 370 -2.70 -2.05 -19.76
N ASN A 371 -2.69 -1.29 -20.85
CA ASN A 371 -2.08 0.03 -20.89
C ASN A 371 -3.14 1.10 -20.60
N GLN A 372 -3.55 1.18 -19.34
CA GLN A 372 -4.54 2.16 -18.90
C GLN A 372 -4.07 2.82 -17.62
N THR A 373 -3.74 4.09 -17.70
CA THR A 373 -3.31 4.88 -16.56
C THR A 373 -4.31 5.99 -16.30
N MET A 374 -4.69 6.14 -15.05
CA MET A 374 -5.69 7.11 -14.61
C MET A 374 -5.14 7.95 -13.46
N VAL A 375 -5.70 9.14 -13.31
CA VAL A 375 -5.48 10.00 -12.16
C VAL A 375 -6.79 10.19 -11.42
N TRP A 376 -6.84 9.75 -10.17
CA TRP A 376 -7.92 10.14 -9.27
C TRP A 376 -7.69 11.57 -8.77
N LYS A 377 -8.75 12.38 -8.80
CA LYS A 377 -8.76 13.76 -8.30
C LYS A 377 -9.85 13.90 -7.24
N PRO A 378 -9.56 14.50 -6.06
CA PRO A 378 -10.51 14.78 -5.00
C PRO A 378 -11.73 15.57 -5.45
#